data_85b977940c56e746b070fabb0bff015e
#
_entry.id   85b977940c56e746b070fabb0bff015e
#
_cell.length_a   1.000
_cell.length_b   1.000
_cell.length_c   1.000
_cell.angle_alpha   90.00
_cell.angle_beta   90.00
_cell.angle_gamma   90.00
#
_symmetry.space_group_name_H-M   'P 1'
#
loop_
_entity.id
_entity.type
_entity.pdbx_description
1 polymer ?
#
loop_
_entity_poly.entity_id
_entity_poly.type
_entity_poly.pdbx_seq_one_letter_code
_entity_poly.pdbx_strand_id
1 'polypeptide(L)'
;MFSLIWPMALLVLSNTVYQICTKSVPDGIDPMASLIVTYLVGAVASTALYFVLNRDANLIRECGKLNWAPFVLGFVIVGLEAGWIYAYKAGWQVSVGFIVQSAFLAVTLILVGYFLYHEALTWNKLAGAAICLIGLMVINLK
;
A
#
# COMPACT_ATOMS: atom_id res chain seq x y z
N MET A 1 -15.51 1.57 -19.42
CA MET A 1 -15.87 1.41 -17.99
C MET A 1 -15.20 0.20 -17.34
N PHE A 2 -15.23 -0.98 -17.95
CA PHE A 2 -14.61 -2.19 -17.37
C PHE A 2 -13.10 -2.04 -17.12
N SER A 3 -12.36 -1.39 -17.99
CA SER A 3 -10.92 -1.14 -17.86
C SER A 3 -10.53 -0.25 -16.67
N LEU A 4 -11.46 0.51 -16.10
CA LEU A 4 -11.24 1.35 -14.92
C LEU A 4 -11.62 0.65 -13.61
N ILE A 5 -12.54 -0.30 -13.67
CA ILE A 5 -13.09 -0.95 -12.46
C ILE A 5 -12.25 -2.13 -12.03
N TRP A 6 -11.75 -2.95 -12.97
CA TRP A 6 -11.01 -4.16 -12.62
C TRP A 6 -9.71 -3.91 -11.81
N PRO A 7 -8.91 -2.84 -12.09
CA PRO A 7 -7.72 -2.58 -11.28
C PRO A 7 -8.09 -2.21 -9.83
N MET A 8 -9.20 -1.47 -9.64
CA MET A 8 -9.69 -1.13 -8.30
C MET A 8 -10.20 -2.35 -7.56
N ALA A 9 -10.92 -3.25 -8.24
CA ALA A 9 -11.35 -4.52 -7.65
C ALA A 9 -10.15 -5.38 -7.23
N LEU A 10 -9.13 -5.48 -8.08
CA LEU A 10 -7.90 -6.19 -7.77
C LEU A 10 -7.18 -5.58 -6.56
N LEU A 11 -7.08 -4.25 -6.49
CA LEU A 11 -6.49 -3.54 -5.35
C LEU A 11 -7.24 -3.85 -4.05
N VAL A 12 -8.57 -3.79 -4.05
CA VAL A 12 -9.39 -4.06 -2.86
C VAL A 12 -9.21 -5.50 -2.41
N LEU A 13 -9.29 -6.47 -3.32
CA LEU A 13 -9.12 -7.89 -3.00
C LEU A 13 -7.71 -8.18 -2.46
N SER A 14 -6.68 -7.72 -3.18
CA SER A 14 -5.29 -7.92 -2.77
C SER A 14 -5.01 -7.27 -1.41
N ASN A 15 -5.51 -6.05 -1.19
CA ASN A 15 -5.32 -5.35 0.09
C ASN A 15 -6.07 -6.08 1.23
N THR A 16 -7.26 -6.61 0.98
CA THR A 16 -7.99 -7.38 1.99
C THR A 16 -7.21 -8.62 2.42
N VAL A 17 -6.71 -9.40 1.46
CA VAL A 17 -5.90 -10.59 1.74
C VAL A 17 -4.58 -10.19 2.42
N TYR A 18 -3.93 -9.13 1.95
CA TYR A 18 -2.72 -8.57 2.55
C TYR A 18 -2.92 -8.25 4.04
N GLN A 19 -3.98 -7.54 4.40
CA GLN A 19 -4.24 -7.16 5.80
C GLN A 19 -4.51 -8.39 6.67
N ILE A 20 -5.21 -9.40 6.16
CA ILE A 20 -5.44 -10.66 6.87
C ILE A 20 -4.11 -11.39 7.10
N CYS A 21 -3.28 -11.54 6.08
CA CYS A 21 -1.98 -12.20 6.17
C CYS A 21 -1.04 -11.47 7.12
N THR A 22 -0.96 -10.13 7.03
CA THR A 22 -0.10 -9.32 7.89
C THR A 22 -0.52 -9.43 9.37
N LYS A 23 -1.83 -9.44 9.65
CA LYS A 23 -2.35 -9.66 11.01
C LYS A 23 -2.08 -11.06 11.52
N SER A 24 -1.96 -12.05 10.62
CA SER A 24 -1.72 -13.45 10.96
C SER A 24 -0.23 -13.77 11.17
N VAL A 25 0.68 -12.82 11.00
CA VAL A 25 2.11 -13.01 11.30
C VAL A 25 2.26 -13.32 12.78
N PRO A 26 2.91 -14.43 13.18
CA PRO A 26 3.06 -14.82 14.58
C PRO A 26 3.81 -13.77 15.40
N ASP A 27 3.37 -13.55 16.64
CA ASP A 27 3.99 -12.56 17.54
C ASP A 27 5.46 -12.88 17.87
N GLY A 28 5.82 -14.18 17.89
CA GLY A 28 7.17 -14.64 18.21
C GLY A 28 8.19 -14.49 17.07
N ILE A 29 7.76 -14.12 15.86
CA ILE A 29 8.66 -13.94 14.72
C ILE A 29 9.15 -12.49 14.65
N ASP A 30 10.43 -12.31 14.28
CA ASP A 30 10.95 -10.99 13.96
C ASP A 30 10.28 -10.47 12.68
N PRO A 31 9.73 -9.24 12.70
CA PRO A 31 9.06 -8.66 11.54
C PRO A 31 9.95 -8.62 10.29
N MET A 32 11.23 -8.30 10.45
CA MET A 32 12.16 -8.22 9.31
C MET A 32 12.44 -9.60 8.70
N ALA A 33 12.51 -10.65 9.52
CA ALA A 33 12.63 -12.02 9.03
C ALA A 33 11.41 -12.45 8.21
N SER A 34 10.21 -12.08 8.67
CA SER A 34 8.97 -12.31 7.90
C SER A 34 8.99 -11.59 6.56
N LEU A 35 9.44 -10.33 6.52
CA LEU A 35 9.52 -9.53 5.30
C LEU A 35 10.52 -10.09 4.28
N ILE A 36 11.63 -10.65 4.72
CA ILE A 36 12.59 -11.32 3.81
C ILE A 36 11.88 -12.43 3.02
N VAL A 37 11.12 -13.29 3.70
CA VAL A 37 10.36 -14.36 3.05
C VAL A 37 9.30 -13.79 2.11
N THR A 38 8.55 -12.79 2.56
CA THR A 38 7.52 -12.13 1.75
C THR A 38 8.09 -11.58 0.44
N TYR A 39 9.23 -10.89 0.50
CA TYR A 39 9.85 -10.32 -0.70
C TYR A 39 10.47 -11.35 -1.62
N LEU A 40 11.04 -12.42 -1.09
CA LEU A 40 11.52 -13.53 -1.91
C LEU A 40 10.36 -14.19 -2.68
N VAL A 41 9.27 -14.47 -2.00
CA VAL A 41 8.06 -15.02 -2.65
C VAL A 41 7.50 -14.03 -3.67
N GLY A 42 7.42 -12.75 -3.33
CA GLY A 42 6.97 -11.69 -4.24
C GLY A 42 7.87 -11.57 -5.48
N ALA A 43 9.19 -11.63 -5.32
CA ALA A 43 10.14 -11.60 -6.42
C ALA A 43 9.98 -12.80 -7.37
N VAL A 44 9.80 -13.99 -6.81
CA VAL A 44 9.55 -15.20 -7.62
C VAL A 44 8.22 -15.11 -8.35
N ALA A 45 7.15 -14.68 -7.66
CA ALA A 45 5.82 -14.55 -8.25
C ALA A 45 5.80 -13.50 -9.38
N SER A 46 6.41 -12.32 -9.16
CA SER A 46 6.48 -11.27 -10.18
C SER A 46 7.31 -11.69 -11.38
N THR A 47 8.41 -12.40 -11.17
CA THR A 47 9.23 -12.96 -12.24
C THR A 47 8.45 -13.98 -13.07
N ALA A 48 7.75 -14.91 -12.42
CA ALA A 48 6.93 -15.89 -13.10
C ALA A 48 5.82 -15.23 -13.93
N LEU A 49 5.11 -14.25 -13.35
CA LEU A 49 4.08 -13.49 -14.04
C LEU A 49 4.65 -12.72 -15.25
N TYR A 50 5.85 -12.13 -15.10
CA TYR A 50 6.50 -11.43 -16.21
C TYR A 50 6.70 -12.35 -17.42
N PHE A 51 7.23 -13.54 -17.21
CA PHE A 51 7.45 -14.51 -18.31
C PHE A 51 6.15 -15.13 -18.87
N VAL A 52 5.12 -15.27 -18.05
CA VAL A 52 3.81 -15.76 -18.49
C VAL A 52 3.08 -14.73 -19.35
N LEU A 53 3.17 -13.45 -18.98
CA LEU A 53 2.44 -12.38 -19.66
C LEU A 53 3.16 -11.86 -20.91
N ASN A 54 4.48 -12.00 -20.99
CA ASN A 54 5.30 -11.47 -22.08
C ASN A 54 5.99 -12.62 -22.85
N ARG A 55 5.54 -12.91 -24.05
CA ARG A 55 6.11 -13.98 -24.90
C ARG A 55 7.55 -13.72 -25.35
N ASP A 56 7.90 -12.44 -25.56
CA ASP A 56 9.25 -11.99 -25.98
C ASP A 56 10.02 -11.39 -24.79
N ALA A 57 9.90 -12.00 -23.62
CA ALA A 57 10.43 -11.49 -22.37
C ALA A 57 11.97 -11.42 -22.36
N ASN A 58 12.52 -10.22 -22.25
CA ASN A 58 13.94 -9.98 -22.01
C ASN A 58 14.12 -9.09 -20.79
N LEU A 59 14.18 -9.73 -19.62
CA LEU A 59 14.26 -9.04 -18.33
C LEU A 59 15.47 -8.12 -18.22
N ILE A 60 16.62 -8.53 -18.78
CA ILE A 60 17.86 -7.73 -18.74
C ILE A 60 17.67 -6.42 -19.51
N ARG A 61 17.03 -6.47 -20.69
CA ARG A 61 16.73 -5.28 -21.47
C ARG A 61 15.76 -4.34 -20.77
N GLU A 62 14.77 -4.87 -20.08
CA GLU A 62 13.80 -4.07 -19.33
C GLU A 62 14.43 -3.47 -18.06
N CYS A 63 15.31 -4.21 -17.39
CA CYS A 63 16.07 -3.67 -16.25
C CYS A 63 16.96 -2.48 -16.65
N GLY A 64 17.48 -2.46 -17.86
CA GLY A 64 18.26 -1.32 -18.37
C GLY A 64 17.47 -0.02 -18.57
N LYS A 65 16.13 -0.08 -18.54
CA LYS A 65 15.24 1.10 -18.63
C LYS A 65 14.79 1.63 -17.28
N LEU A 66 15.17 0.97 -16.18
CA LEU A 66 14.76 1.37 -14.84
C LEU A 66 15.36 2.73 -14.48
N ASN A 67 14.54 3.55 -13.82
CA ASN A 67 14.97 4.77 -13.16
C ASN A 67 15.20 4.52 -11.65
N TRP A 68 15.39 5.57 -10.89
CA TRP A 68 15.60 5.50 -9.43
C TRP A 68 14.37 5.03 -8.63
N ALA A 69 13.15 5.20 -9.18
CA ALA A 69 11.91 5.02 -8.44
C ALA A 69 11.70 3.59 -7.88
N PRO A 70 11.93 2.48 -8.61
CA PRO A 70 11.80 1.15 -8.06
C PRO A 70 12.75 0.86 -6.89
N PHE A 71 13.94 1.46 -6.88
CA PHE A 71 14.90 1.30 -5.78
C PHE A 71 14.40 1.97 -4.51
N VAL A 72 13.92 3.22 -4.60
CA VAL A 72 13.32 3.94 -3.47
C VAL A 72 12.05 3.25 -3.00
N LEU A 73 11.20 2.81 -3.93
CA LEU A 73 9.97 2.08 -3.61
C LEU A 73 10.26 0.81 -2.81
N GLY A 74 11.33 0.08 -3.13
CA GLY A 74 11.76 -1.08 -2.36
C GLY A 74 12.02 -0.75 -0.88
N PHE A 75 12.71 0.35 -0.58
CA PHE A 75 12.93 0.79 0.80
C PHE A 75 11.63 1.26 1.48
N VAL A 76 10.81 2.02 0.76
CA VAL A 76 9.53 2.55 1.29
C VAL A 76 8.56 1.42 1.65
N ILE A 77 8.49 0.38 0.81
CA ILE A 77 7.65 -0.79 1.06
C ILE A 77 8.09 -1.52 2.35
N VAL A 78 9.39 -1.67 2.59
CA VAL A 78 9.88 -2.27 3.85
C VAL A 78 9.34 -1.49 5.06
N GLY A 79 9.44 -0.16 5.03
CA GLY A 79 8.92 0.70 6.10
C GLY A 79 7.40 0.57 6.27
N LEU A 80 6.65 0.52 5.17
CA LEU A 80 5.20 0.40 5.18
C LEU A 80 4.74 -0.94 5.78
N GLU A 81 5.32 -2.05 5.33
CA GLU A 81 4.94 -3.39 5.80
C GLU A 81 5.40 -3.65 7.23
N ALA A 82 6.62 -3.24 7.58
CA ALA A 82 7.08 -3.29 8.96
C ALA A 82 6.16 -2.49 9.88
N GLY A 83 5.77 -1.29 9.47
CA GLY A 83 4.81 -0.45 10.19
C GLY A 83 3.50 -1.17 10.48
N TRP A 84 2.93 -1.87 9.51
CA TRP A 84 1.72 -2.66 9.69
C TRP A 84 1.91 -3.84 10.65
N ILE A 85 3.00 -4.59 10.52
CA ILE A 85 3.29 -5.71 11.43
C ILE A 85 3.42 -5.21 12.87
N TYR A 86 4.18 -4.13 13.09
CA TYR A 86 4.31 -3.53 14.43
C TYR A 86 2.99 -2.97 14.97
N ALA A 87 2.18 -2.32 14.13
CA ALA A 87 0.88 -1.82 14.53
C ALA A 87 -0.03 -2.96 15.02
N TYR A 88 -0.07 -4.08 14.28
CA TYR A 88 -0.88 -5.22 14.67
C TYR A 88 -0.36 -5.94 15.92
N LYS A 89 0.95 -6.05 16.09
CA LYS A 89 1.57 -6.55 17.33
C LYS A 89 1.29 -5.63 18.52
N ALA A 90 1.15 -4.32 18.30
CA ALA A 90 0.74 -3.37 19.33
C ALA A 90 -0.77 -3.42 19.67
N GLY A 91 -1.53 -4.29 19.01
CA GLY A 91 -2.95 -4.52 19.31
C GLY A 91 -3.94 -3.75 18.44
N TRP A 92 -3.51 -3.05 17.40
CA TRP A 92 -4.43 -2.37 16.50
C TRP A 92 -5.37 -3.35 15.81
N GLN A 93 -6.65 -2.96 15.71
CA GLN A 93 -7.65 -3.71 14.94
C GLN A 93 -7.45 -3.41 13.45
N VAL A 94 -7.61 -4.44 12.60
CA VAL A 94 -7.42 -4.33 11.14
C VAL A 94 -8.27 -3.22 10.53
N SER A 95 -9.56 -3.19 10.88
CA SER A 95 -10.50 -2.19 10.35
C SER A 95 -10.16 -0.77 10.79
N VAL A 96 -9.89 -0.58 12.07
CA VAL A 96 -9.60 0.75 12.65
C VAL A 96 -8.26 1.27 12.15
N GLY A 97 -7.20 0.44 12.19
CA GLY A 97 -5.87 0.82 11.74
C GLY A 97 -5.86 1.27 10.28
N PHE A 98 -6.55 0.54 9.40
CA PHE A 98 -6.64 0.89 7.99
C PHE A 98 -7.39 2.21 7.75
N ILE A 99 -8.50 2.44 8.46
CA ILE A 99 -9.27 3.69 8.33
C ILE A 99 -8.45 4.89 8.83
N VAL A 100 -7.76 4.74 9.98
CA VAL A 100 -6.88 5.78 10.54
C VAL A 100 -5.78 6.14 9.55
N GLN A 101 -5.04 5.13 9.08
CA GLN A 101 -3.96 5.33 8.12
C GLN A 101 -4.46 5.97 6.81
N SER A 102 -5.60 5.51 6.28
CA SER A 102 -6.15 6.03 5.02
C SER A 102 -6.59 7.49 5.13
N ALA A 103 -7.17 7.89 6.27
CA ALA A 103 -7.59 9.28 6.49
C ALA A 103 -6.39 10.23 6.56
N PHE A 104 -5.35 9.88 7.33
CA PHE A 104 -4.12 10.67 7.37
C PHE A 104 -3.39 10.71 6.04
N LEU A 105 -3.33 9.56 5.34
CA LEU A 105 -2.72 9.48 4.02
C LEU A 105 -3.46 10.36 3.01
N ALA A 106 -4.79 10.39 3.02
CA ALA A 106 -5.58 11.25 2.14
C ALA A 106 -5.24 12.72 2.33
N VAL A 107 -5.15 13.20 3.57
CA VAL A 107 -4.74 14.58 3.87
C VAL A 107 -3.32 14.86 3.38
N THR A 108 -2.39 13.94 3.66
CA THR A 108 -0.99 14.08 3.23
C THR A 108 -0.87 14.13 1.71
N LEU A 109 -1.60 13.26 1.00
CA LEU A 109 -1.58 13.22 -0.47
C LEU A 109 -2.22 14.46 -1.10
N ILE A 110 -3.22 15.08 -0.48
CA ILE A 110 -3.76 16.38 -0.93
C ILE A 110 -2.66 17.45 -0.85
N LEU A 111 -1.89 17.50 0.24
CA LEU A 111 -0.77 18.43 0.38
C LEU A 111 0.33 18.17 -0.64
N VAL A 112 0.72 16.90 -0.81
CA VAL A 112 1.70 16.49 -1.82
C VAL A 112 1.23 16.83 -3.22
N GLY A 113 -0.04 16.56 -3.56
CA GLY A 113 -0.64 16.92 -4.84
C GLY A 113 -0.56 18.43 -5.11
N TYR A 114 -0.83 19.23 -4.10
CA TYR A 114 -0.74 20.68 -4.19
C TYR A 114 0.72 21.18 -4.38
N PHE A 115 1.65 20.75 -3.52
CA PHE A 115 3.02 21.28 -3.52
C PHE A 115 3.92 20.68 -4.61
N LEU A 116 3.81 19.37 -4.90
CA LEU A 116 4.70 18.70 -5.86
C LEU A 116 4.12 18.64 -7.27
N TYR A 117 2.81 18.42 -7.37
CA TYR A 117 2.14 18.21 -8.65
C TYR A 117 1.33 19.42 -9.11
N HIS A 118 1.31 20.51 -8.31
CA HIS A 118 0.55 21.73 -8.60
C HIS A 118 -0.93 21.46 -8.91
N GLU A 119 -1.51 20.43 -8.26
CA GLU A 119 -2.92 20.13 -8.41
C GLU A 119 -3.78 21.21 -7.76
N ALA A 120 -4.89 21.57 -8.42
CA ALA A 120 -5.83 22.54 -7.86
C ALA A 120 -6.46 22.00 -6.56
N LEU A 121 -6.35 22.77 -5.48
CA LEU A 121 -7.10 22.55 -4.24
C LEU A 121 -8.55 22.99 -4.47
N THR A 122 -9.42 22.01 -4.66
CA THR A 122 -10.85 22.27 -4.79
C THR A 122 -11.53 22.15 -3.42
N TRP A 123 -12.58 22.95 -3.21
CA TRP A 123 -13.41 22.86 -2.00
C TRP A 123 -13.92 21.44 -1.74
N ASN A 124 -14.22 20.69 -2.80
CA ASN A 124 -14.69 19.31 -2.70
C ASN A 124 -13.61 18.38 -2.10
N LYS A 125 -12.33 18.57 -2.46
CA LYS A 125 -11.22 17.79 -1.89
C LYS A 125 -11.06 18.09 -0.40
N LEU A 126 -11.13 19.36 0.00
CA LEU A 126 -11.02 19.78 1.40
C LEU A 126 -12.22 19.30 2.23
N ALA A 127 -13.43 19.46 1.71
CA ALA A 127 -14.63 18.98 2.38
C ALA A 127 -14.63 17.44 2.55
N GLY A 128 -14.22 16.70 1.52
CA GLY A 128 -14.07 15.24 1.58
C GLY A 128 -13.06 14.81 2.64
N ALA A 129 -11.89 15.45 2.71
CA ALA A 129 -10.89 15.19 3.75
C ALA A 129 -11.41 15.48 5.17
N ALA A 130 -12.13 16.60 5.35
CA ALA A 130 -12.74 16.94 6.63
C ALA A 130 -13.77 15.90 7.08
N ILE A 131 -14.63 15.45 6.17
CA ILE A 131 -15.63 14.40 6.45
C ILE A 131 -14.93 13.08 6.84
N CYS A 132 -13.85 12.70 6.15
CA CYS A 132 -13.07 11.53 6.50
C CYS A 132 -12.49 11.62 7.93
N LEU A 133 -11.94 12.79 8.32
CA LEU A 133 -11.42 13.00 9.66
C LEU A 133 -12.52 12.98 10.74
N ILE A 134 -13.70 13.55 10.44
CA ILE A 134 -14.86 13.48 11.34
C ILE A 134 -15.32 12.02 11.50
N GLY A 135 -15.44 11.27 10.40
CA GLY A 135 -15.77 9.85 10.44
C GLY A 135 -14.78 9.04 11.29
N LEU A 136 -13.47 9.39 11.20
CA LEU A 136 -12.44 8.79 12.04
C LEU A 136 -12.66 9.07 13.53
N MET A 137 -13.01 10.31 13.89
CA MET A 137 -13.33 10.65 15.29
C MET A 137 -14.50 9.83 15.80
N VAL A 138 -15.56 9.70 15.00
CA VAL A 138 -16.77 8.91 15.38
C VAL A 138 -16.43 7.44 15.64
N ILE A 139 -15.59 6.83 14.81
CA ILE A 139 -15.16 5.43 14.98
C ILE A 139 -14.36 5.22 16.28
N ASN A 140 -13.63 6.24 16.73
CA ASN A 140 -12.82 6.18 17.96
C ASN A 140 -13.58 6.65 19.21
N LEU A 141 -14.80 7.16 19.09
CA LEU A 141 -15.65 7.43 20.22
C LEU A 141 -16.17 6.09 20.79
N LYS A 142 -15.70 5.74 21.99
CA LYS A 142 -16.23 4.62 22.80
C LYS A 142 -17.36 5.10 23.67
#